data_3b362bbddcd5fe38f2f9f16c6ab53750
#
_entry.id   3b362bbddcd5fe38f2f9f16c6ab53750
#
_cell.length_a   1.000
_cell.length_b   1.000
_cell.length_c   1.000
_cell.angle_alpha   90.00
_cell.angle_beta   90.00
_cell.angle_gamma   90.00
#
_symmetry.space_group_name_H-M   'P 1'
#
loop_
_entity.id
_entity.type
_entity.pdbx_description
1 polymer ?
#
loop_
_entity_poly.entity_id
_entity_poly.type
_entity_poly.pdbx_seq_one_letter_code
_entity_poly.pdbx_strand_id
1 'polypeptide(L)'
;MKKIATYIALILLTSYVVFASIALCRKPEGQICKGIQLEIQDSLETGYMTTADIAAILNRSNLDPTGHPISNVSLKEMEEALEASPLIAEGECYKTLSGHIIVKVECRRPVLHVFTNGGSSYYVDEEGTIIDHIAKGVYVPVATGHITQSYATTELLALARFLQDNELWNAQIEQIHVTAQGEIELTPRVGNHTIVLGSPTEFEYKFEKLQAFYEKAIPQVGWDYYSRINLDYSDQVIATKRKKK
;
A
#
# COMPACT_ATOMS: atom_id res chain seq x y z
N MET A 1 -33.66 -56.60 -23.89
CA MET A 1 -32.22 -56.50 -24.20
C MET A 1 -31.71 -55.05 -24.25
N LYS A 2 -32.40 -54.10 -24.93
CA LYS A 2 -31.95 -52.68 -25.00
C LYS A 2 -31.77 -51.99 -23.61
N LYS A 3 -32.75 -52.17 -22.70
CA LYS A 3 -32.69 -51.57 -21.33
C LYS A 3 -31.51 -52.09 -20.49
N ILE A 4 -31.19 -53.38 -20.59
CA ILE A 4 -30.07 -54.01 -19.85
C ILE A 4 -28.74 -53.43 -20.38
N ALA A 5 -28.58 -53.30 -21.69
CA ALA A 5 -27.42 -52.71 -22.32
C ALA A 5 -27.20 -51.23 -21.86
N THR A 6 -28.32 -50.49 -21.73
CA THR A 6 -28.23 -49.09 -21.25
C THR A 6 -27.77 -49.01 -19.77
N TYR A 7 -28.23 -49.89 -18.89
CA TYR A 7 -27.77 -49.94 -17.49
C TYR A 7 -26.29 -50.33 -17.38
N ILE A 8 -25.84 -51.29 -18.20
CA ILE A 8 -24.42 -51.69 -18.25
C ILE A 8 -23.56 -50.52 -18.72
N ALA A 9 -23.96 -49.80 -19.78
CA ALA A 9 -23.25 -48.62 -20.25
C ALA A 9 -23.19 -47.51 -19.22
N LEU A 10 -24.27 -47.27 -18.45
CA LEU A 10 -24.29 -46.29 -17.38
C LEU A 10 -23.33 -46.64 -16.23
N ILE A 11 -23.29 -47.92 -15.83
CA ILE A 11 -22.35 -48.42 -14.79
C ILE A 11 -20.90 -48.27 -15.25
N LEU A 12 -20.60 -48.58 -16.50
CA LEU A 12 -19.26 -48.41 -17.03
C LEU A 12 -18.85 -46.93 -17.09
N LEU A 13 -19.75 -46.04 -17.48
CA LEU A 13 -19.54 -44.62 -17.52
C LEU A 13 -19.27 -44.04 -16.12
N THR A 14 -20.11 -44.42 -15.13
CA THR A 14 -19.92 -43.96 -13.73
C THR A 14 -18.61 -44.48 -13.16
N SER A 15 -18.26 -45.76 -13.39
CA SER A 15 -17.00 -46.35 -12.98
C SER A 15 -15.79 -45.65 -13.61
N TYR A 16 -15.88 -45.30 -14.91
CA TYR A 16 -14.85 -44.54 -15.58
C TYR A 16 -14.68 -43.11 -15.02
N VAL A 17 -15.79 -42.41 -14.73
CA VAL A 17 -15.75 -41.07 -14.13
C VAL A 17 -15.13 -41.13 -12.74
N VAL A 18 -15.50 -42.11 -11.92
CA VAL A 18 -14.92 -42.29 -10.58
C VAL A 18 -13.43 -42.62 -10.68
N PHE A 19 -13.04 -43.53 -11.57
CA PHE A 19 -11.64 -43.89 -11.80
C PHE A 19 -10.81 -42.68 -12.30
N ALA A 20 -11.34 -41.92 -13.28
CA ALA A 20 -10.70 -40.73 -13.80
C ALA A 20 -10.55 -39.65 -12.72
N SER A 21 -11.59 -39.45 -11.88
CA SER A 21 -11.51 -38.51 -10.76
C SER A 21 -10.42 -38.91 -9.75
N ILE A 22 -10.33 -40.19 -9.38
CA ILE A 22 -9.30 -40.69 -8.47
C ILE A 22 -7.91 -40.57 -9.10
N ALA A 23 -7.76 -40.88 -10.40
CA ALA A 23 -6.49 -40.81 -11.10
C ALA A 23 -5.99 -39.35 -11.25
N LEU A 24 -6.90 -38.41 -11.51
CA LEU A 24 -6.57 -36.96 -11.61
C LEU A 24 -6.33 -36.32 -10.24
N CYS A 25 -6.97 -36.82 -9.17
CA CYS A 25 -6.78 -36.34 -7.81
C CYS A 25 -5.56 -36.94 -7.09
N ARG A 26 -4.86 -37.92 -7.70
CA ARG A 26 -3.63 -38.45 -7.11
C ARG A 26 -2.60 -37.34 -7.04
N LYS A 27 -2.36 -36.87 -5.82
CA LYS A 27 -1.20 -36.00 -5.54
C LYS A 27 0.06 -36.77 -5.95
N PRO A 28 1.01 -36.14 -6.69
CA PRO A 28 2.29 -36.82 -7.00
C PRO A 28 3.06 -37.04 -5.70
N GLU A 29 2.95 -38.24 -5.14
CA GLU A 29 3.75 -38.68 -3.98
C GLU A 29 5.21 -38.74 -4.42
N GLY A 30 6.09 -38.01 -3.70
CA GLY A 30 7.53 -38.02 -3.94
C GLY A 30 8.05 -36.94 -4.88
N GLN A 31 7.23 -36.00 -5.36
CA GLN A 31 7.74 -34.87 -6.13
C GLN A 31 8.56 -33.96 -5.24
N ILE A 32 9.82 -33.71 -5.60
CA ILE A 32 10.71 -32.78 -4.90
C ILE A 32 10.47 -31.38 -5.43
N CYS A 33 10.44 -30.40 -4.53
CA CYS A 33 10.37 -28.99 -4.88
C CYS A 33 11.65 -28.57 -5.63
N LYS A 34 11.49 -28.07 -6.85
CA LYS A 34 12.60 -27.66 -7.73
C LYS A 34 13.05 -26.22 -7.44
N GLY A 35 12.24 -25.46 -6.72
CA GLY A 35 12.52 -24.07 -6.36
C GLY A 35 11.27 -23.22 -6.21
N ILE A 36 11.50 -21.98 -5.84
CA ILE A 36 10.47 -20.95 -5.65
C ILE A 36 10.48 -20.01 -6.86
N GLN A 37 9.31 -19.66 -7.36
CA GLN A 37 9.10 -18.54 -8.30
C GLN A 37 8.47 -17.40 -7.53
N LEU A 38 9.15 -16.26 -7.48
CA LEU A 38 8.73 -15.08 -6.73
C LEU A 38 8.10 -14.06 -7.69
N GLU A 39 6.89 -13.65 -7.39
CA GLU A 39 6.14 -12.61 -8.11
C GLU A 39 5.76 -11.50 -7.14
N ILE A 40 6.20 -10.27 -7.41
CA ILE A 40 5.80 -9.10 -6.65
C ILE A 40 4.74 -8.37 -7.47
N GLN A 41 3.53 -8.26 -6.91
CA GLN A 41 2.49 -7.43 -7.50
C GLN A 41 2.87 -5.95 -7.29
N ASP A 42 2.60 -5.11 -8.30
CA ASP A 42 2.87 -3.66 -8.29
C ASP A 42 4.35 -3.25 -8.01
N SER A 43 5.30 -4.11 -8.40
CA SER A 43 6.72 -3.87 -8.18
C SER A 43 7.26 -2.57 -8.80
N LEU A 44 6.59 -2.04 -9.81
CA LEU A 44 6.97 -0.77 -10.47
C LEU A 44 6.64 0.45 -9.62
N GLU A 45 5.61 0.39 -8.79
CA GLU A 45 5.18 1.50 -7.94
C GLU A 45 5.87 1.48 -6.57
N THR A 46 6.13 0.29 -6.04
CA THR A 46 6.65 0.15 -4.67
C THR A 46 8.17 0.25 -4.57
N GLY A 47 8.94 -0.33 -5.48
CA GLY A 47 10.41 -0.17 -5.60
C GLY A 47 11.29 -0.38 -4.36
N TYR A 48 10.70 -0.54 -3.17
CA TYR A 48 11.41 -0.68 -1.89
C TYR A 48 11.57 -2.13 -1.44
N MET A 49 10.89 -3.09 -2.08
CA MET A 49 11.04 -4.53 -1.86
C MET A 49 11.48 -5.23 -3.13
N THR A 50 12.37 -6.20 -2.99
CA THR A 50 12.89 -7.01 -4.10
C THR A 50 12.61 -8.49 -3.88
N THR A 51 12.69 -9.29 -4.94
CA THR A 51 12.58 -10.75 -4.82
C THR A 51 13.65 -11.35 -3.89
N ALA A 52 14.82 -10.71 -3.80
CA ALA A 52 15.86 -11.11 -2.86
C ALA A 52 15.46 -10.90 -1.39
N ASP A 53 14.70 -9.83 -1.09
CA ASP A 53 14.19 -9.57 0.26
C ASP A 53 13.16 -10.62 0.68
N ILE A 54 12.27 -11.02 -0.23
CA ILE A 54 11.28 -12.08 -0.02
C ILE A 54 11.99 -13.43 0.23
N ALA A 55 12.96 -13.77 -0.62
CA ALA A 55 13.75 -14.98 -0.42
C ALA A 55 14.50 -14.97 0.93
N ALA A 56 15.02 -13.82 1.35
CA ALA A 56 15.67 -13.66 2.65
C ALA A 56 14.71 -13.83 3.84
N ILE A 57 13.44 -13.45 3.71
CA ILE A 57 12.41 -13.69 4.74
C ILE A 57 12.19 -15.19 4.89
N LEU A 58 11.93 -15.91 3.80
CA LEU A 58 11.69 -17.35 3.82
C LEU A 58 12.90 -18.14 4.34
N ASN A 59 14.12 -17.76 3.91
CA ASN A 59 15.35 -18.38 4.39
C ASN A 59 15.58 -18.18 5.89
N ARG A 60 15.33 -16.98 6.42
CA ARG A 60 15.48 -16.69 7.86
C ARG A 60 14.49 -17.49 8.70
N SER A 61 13.33 -17.80 8.17
CA SER A 61 12.31 -18.63 8.81
C SER A 61 12.51 -20.14 8.59
N ASN A 62 13.60 -20.57 7.93
CA ASN A 62 13.88 -21.95 7.52
C ASN A 62 12.75 -22.59 6.68
N LEU A 63 12.10 -21.79 5.85
CA LEU A 63 10.97 -22.19 5.02
C LEU A 63 11.34 -22.31 3.52
N ASP A 64 12.63 -22.41 3.18
CA ASP A 64 13.03 -22.71 1.81
C ASP A 64 12.65 -24.17 1.46
N PRO A 65 11.70 -24.38 0.54
CA PRO A 65 11.20 -25.70 0.21
C PRO A 65 12.10 -26.44 -0.79
N THR A 66 13.14 -25.81 -1.29
CA THR A 66 13.98 -26.34 -2.37
C THR A 66 14.64 -27.65 -1.95
N GLY A 67 14.46 -28.69 -2.75
CA GLY A 67 15.03 -30.04 -2.46
C GLY A 67 14.21 -30.88 -1.48
N HIS A 68 13.13 -30.34 -0.88
CA HIS A 68 12.24 -31.10 0.00
C HIS A 68 11.03 -31.66 -0.76
N PRO A 69 10.42 -32.77 -0.27
CA PRO A 69 9.17 -33.27 -0.85
C PRO A 69 8.08 -32.20 -0.80
N ILE A 70 7.50 -31.89 -1.94
CA ILE A 70 6.51 -30.79 -2.07
C ILE A 70 5.25 -31.04 -1.21
N SER A 71 4.95 -32.32 -0.89
CA SER A 71 3.88 -32.73 0.02
C SER A 71 4.09 -32.22 1.45
N ASN A 72 5.33 -32.10 1.88
CA ASN A 72 5.71 -31.75 3.25
C ASN A 72 5.84 -30.23 3.45
N VAL A 73 5.77 -29.46 2.36
CA VAL A 73 5.88 -28.00 2.46
C VAL A 73 4.56 -27.42 2.95
N SER A 74 4.63 -26.69 4.06
CA SER A 74 3.52 -25.92 4.64
C SER A 74 3.44 -24.57 3.95
N LEU A 75 2.49 -24.37 3.04
CA LEU A 75 2.26 -23.09 2.38
C LEU A 75 1.80 -22.04 3.39
N LYS A 76 0.95 -22.45 4.33
CA LYS A 76 0.44 -21.57 5.39
C LYS A 76 1.57 -20.96 6.24
N GLU A 77 2.56 -21.75 6.64
CA GLU A 77 3.71 -21.23 7.39
C GLU A 77 4.55 -20.27 6.56
N MET A 78 4.64 -20.48 5.24
CA MET A 78 5.31 -19.55 4.33
C MET A 78 4.55 -18.23 4.23
N GLU A 79 3.22 -18.28 4.07
CA GLU A 79 2.34 -17.11 4.03
C GLU A 79 2.41 -16.32 5.35
N GLU A 80 2.26 -16.98 6.50
CA GLU A 80 2.41 -16.36 7.83
C GLU A 80 3.78 -15.70 8.04
N ALA A 81 4.85 -16.33 7.56
CA ALA A 81 6.20 -15.77 7.66
C ALA A 81 6.39 -14.53 6.76
N LEU A 82 5.75 -14.49 5.61
CA LEU A 82 5.76 -13.32 4.72
C LEU A 82 4.95 -12.17 5.32
N GLU A 83 3.74 -12.44 5.78
CA GLU A 83 2.81 -11.45 6.37
C GLU A 83 3.31 -10.91 7.73
N ALA A 84 4.22 -11.63 8.41
CA ALA A 84 4.92 -11.10 9.59
C ALA A 84 5.85 -9.92 9.25
N SER A 85 6.18 -9.69 7.97
CA SER A 85 6.90 -8.51 7.53
C SER A 85 5.97 -7.30 7.44
N PRO A 86 6.28 -6.18 8.10
CA PRO A 86 5.44 -4.97 8.03
C PRO A 86 5.37 -4.35 6.64
N LEU A 87 6.18 -4.80 5.68
CA LEU A 87 6.20 -4.31 4.30
C LEU A 87 5.27 -5.10 3.37
N ILE A 88 4.73 -6.24 3.83
CA ILE A 88 3.87 -7.12 3.05
C ILE A 88 2.43 -6.98 3.53
N ALA A 89 1.54 -6.70 2.60
CA ALA A 89 0.10 -6.66 2.85
C ALA A 89 -0.49 -8.08 2.79
N GLU A 90 -0.12 -8.83 1.75
CA GLU A 90 -0.63 -10.17 1.52
C GLU A 90 0.47 -11.05 0.88
N GLY A 91 0.55 -12.31 1.31
CA GLY A 91 1.43 -13.32 0.76
C GLY A 91 0.66 -14.57 0.37
N GLU A 92 0.59 -14.89 -0.92
CA GLU A 92 -0.03 -16.10 -1.43
C GLU A 92 1.00 -17.12 -1.90
N CYS A 93 0.87 -18.36 -1.47
CA CYS A 93 1.73 -19.46 -1.88
C CYS A 93 0.93 -20.58 -2.51
N TYR A 94 1.37 -21.13 -3.65
CA TYR A 94 0.73 -22.30 -4.24
C TYR A 94 1.70 -23.25 -4.95
N LYS A 95 1.37 -24.55 -4.89
CA LYS A 95 2.15 -25.62 -5.50
C LYS A 95 1.75 -25.77 -6.96
N THR A 96 2.75 -25.87 -7.85
CA THR A 96 2.51 -26.12 -9.28
C THR A 96 2.68 -27.60 -9.61
N LEU A 97 2.07 -28.04 -10.72
CA LEU A 97 2.23 -29.40 -11.23
C LEU A 97 3.67 -29.66 -11.73
N SER A 98 4.41 -28.61 -12.07
CA SER A 98 5.81 -28.70 -12.52
C SER A 98 6.80 -28.93 -11.38
N GLY A 99 6.34 -28.86 -10.12
CA GLY A 99 7.18 -29.05 -8.93
C GLY A 99 7.82 -27.77 -8.41
N HIS A 100 7.29 -26.61 -8.75
CA HIS A 100 7.69 -25.33 -8.19
C HIS A 100 6.63 -24.83 -7.20
N ILE A 101 7.05 -23.98 -6.28
CA ILE A 101 6.14 -23.17 -5.47
C ILE A 101 6.18 -21.75 -6.03
N ILE A 102 5.01 -21.22 -6.33
CA ILE A 102 4.85 -19.81 -6.68
C ILE A 102 4.49 -19.05 -5.40
N VAL A 103 5.21 -17.98 -5.16
CA VAL A 103 4.99 -17.07 -4.04
C VAL A 103 4.68 -15.72 -4.65
N LYS A 104 3.44 -15.26 -4.47
CA LYS A 104 2.99 -13.92 -4.84
C LYS A 104 2.96 -13.06 -3.60
N VAL A 105 3.49 -11.87 -3.72
CA VAL A 105 3.55 -10.91 -2.62
C VAL A 105 2.95 -9.58 -3.08
N GLU A 106 2.00 -9.09 -2.31
CA GLU A 106 1.51 -7.73 -2.40
C GLU A 106 2.18 -6.87 -1.33
N CYS A 107 2.83 -5.79 -1.76
CA CYS A 107 3.52 -4.88 -0.86
C CYS A 107 2.56 -3.81 -0.35
N ARG A 108 2.70 -3.41 0.93
CA ARG A 108 1.95 -2.26 1.47
C ARG A 108 2.32 -0.99 0.74
N ARG A 109 1.37 -0.08 0.59
CA ARG A 109 1.57 1.21 -0.09
C ARG A 109 1.61 2.32 0.95
N PRO A 110 2.80 2.83 1.32
CA PRO A 110 2.90 3.98 2.19
C PRO A 110 2.28 5.22 1.54
N VAL A 111 1.52 5.98 2.31
CA VAL A 111 0.88 7.23 1.87
C VAL A 111 1.33 8.44 2.68
N LEU A 112 1.99 8.22 3.82
CA LEU A 112 2.44 9.27 4.72
C LEU A 112 3.73 8.86 5.44
N HIS A 113 4.68 9.79 5.57
CA HIS A 113 5.87 9.62 6.39
C HIS A 113 5.79 10.56 7.60
N VAL A 114 5.65 10.00 8.79
CA VAL A 114 5.46 10.77 10.02
C VAL A 114 6.79 10.90 10.78
N PHE A 115 7.17 12.13 11.11
CA PHE A 115 8.26 12.44 12.02
C PHE A 115 7.69 12.93 13.35
N THR A 116 7.98 12.20 14.41
CA THR A 116 7.53 12.55 15.75
C THR A 116 8.46 13.58 16.41
N ASN A 117 7.93 14.34 17.35
CA ASN A 117 8.74 15.27 18.16
C ASN A 117 9.84 14.57 19.00
N GLY A 118 9.73 13.25 19.18
CA GLY A 118 10.73 12.42 19.88
C GLY A 118 11.91 11.98 19.00
N GLY A 119 11.95 12.38 17.73
CA GLY A 119 13.03 12.06 16.78
C GLY A 119 12.89 10.67 16.13
N SER A 120 11.82 9.92 16.39
CA SER A 120 11.47 8.70 15.65
C SER A 120 10.63 9.04 14.42
N SER A 121 10.68 8.19 13.40
CA SER A 121 9.81 8.29 12.25
C SER A 121 9.22 6.94 11.88
N TYR A 122 8.07 6.95 11.23
CA TYR A 122 7.38 5.78 10.71
C TYR A 122 6.55 6.17 9.49
N TYR A 123 6.21 5.17 8.69
CA TYR A 123 5.28 5.35 7.59
C TYR A 123 3.89 4.85 7.99
N VAL A 124 2.87 5.40 7.35
CA VAL A 124 1.49 4.91 7.41
C VAL A 124 1.10 4.50 6.00
N ASP A 125 0.58 3.29 5.84
CA ASP A 125 0.08 2.81 4.56
C ASP A 125 -1.37 3.26 4.31
N GLU A 126 -1.90 2.94 3.13
CA GLU A 126 -3.26 3.30 2.75
C GLU A 126 -4.34 2.60 3.60
N GLU A 127 -4.01 1.55 4.37
CA GLU A 127 -4.92 0.86 5.28
C GLU A 127 -4.82 1.37 6.73
N GLY A 128 -3.86 2.25 7.01
CA GLY A 128 -3.58 2.77 8.35
C GLY A 128 -2.61 1.90 9.14
N THR A 129 -1.94 0.94 8.50
CA THR A 129 -0.91 0.15 9.14
C THR A 129 0.38 0.96 9.29
N ILE A 130 1.01 0.84 10.44
CA ILE A 130 2.29 1.50 10.73
C ILE A 130 3.44 0.62 10.22
N ILE A 131 4.34 1.23 9.47
CA ILE A 131 5.56 0.63 8.97
C ILE A 131 6.73 1.39 9.61
N ASP A 132 7.44 0.75 10.53
CA ASP A 132 8.49 1.41 11.32
C ASP A 132 9.67 1.87 10.48
N HIS A 133 10.04 1.11 9.45
CA HIS A 133 11.20 1.43 8.62
C HIS A 133 11.05 0.91 7.19
N ILE A 134 11.41 1.77 6.24
CA ILE A 134 11.58 1.41 4.82
C ILE A 134 13.00 1.77 4.42
N ALA A 135 13.78 0.79 3.98
CA ALA A 135 15.20 0.96 3.67
C ALA A 135 15.47 1.91 2.49
N LYS A 136 14.57 1.94 1.51
CA LYS A 136 14.60 2.91 0.41
C LYS A 136 13.56 3.99 0.67
N GLY A 137 13.92 5.26 0.52
CA GLY A 137 12.99 6.36 0.65
C GLY A 137 11.79 6.21 -0.31
N VAL A 138 10.59 6.41 0.22
CA VAL A 138 9.34 6.43 -0.54
C VAL A 138 8.91 7.88 -0.68
N TYR A 139 8.43 8.20 -1.87
CA TYR A 139 7.99 9.56 -2.19
C TYR A 139 6.53 9.74 -1.75
N VAL A 140 6.36 10.23 -0.52
CA VAL A 140 5.05 10.52 0.09
C VAL A 140 5.15 11.83 0.88
N PRO A 141 4.04 12.52 1.15
CA PRO A 141 4.04 13.70 2.01
C PRO A 141 4.64 13.41 3.38
N VAL A 142 5.41 14.39 3.89
CA VAL A 142 6.03 14.31 5.22
C VAL A 142 5.12 15.00 6.23
N ALA A 143 4.74 14.30 7.29
CA ALA A 143 3.98 14.87 8.41
C ALA A 143 4.89 15.13 9.62
N THR A 144 4.76 16.31 10.20
CA THR A 144 5.56 16.79 11.35
C THR A 144 4.68 17.47 12.38
N GLY A 145 5.18 17.67 13.60
CA GLY A 145 4.48 18.43 14.64
C GLY A 145 3.86 17.56 15.72
N HIS A 146 2.71 17.96 16.25
CA HIS A 146 2.03 17.30 17.37
C HIS A 146 1.14 16.16 16.86
N ILE A 147 1.75 15.03 16.49
CA ILE A 147 1.08 13.89 15.88
C ILE A 147 1.12 12.70 16.85
N THR A 148 -0.05 12.19 17.24
CA THR A 148 -0.18 10.88 17.87
C THR A 148 -0.34 9.80 16.81
N GLN A 149 -0.03 8.53 17.14
CA GLN A 149 -0.24 7.44 16.20
C GLN A 149 -1.71 7.32 15.77
N SER A 150 -2.64 7.46 16.72
CA SER A 150 -4.07 7.45 16.39
C SER A 150 -4.42 8.55 15.39
N TYR A 151 -3.97 9.79 15.60
CA TYR A 151 -4.22 10.90 14.67
C TYR A 151 -3.61 10.66 13.28
N ALA A 152 -2.42 10.06 13.24
CA ALA A 152 -1.76 9.71 11.97
C ALA A 152 -2.54 8.66 11.18
N THR A 153 -3.10 7.66 11.87
CA THR A 153 -3.82 6.53 11.23
C THR A 153 -5.31 6.80 10.99
N THR A 154 -5.83 7.95 11.38
CA THR A 154 -7.21 8.36 11.16
C THR A 154 -7.28 9.65 10.34
N GLU A 155 -7.18 10.82 10.98
CA GLU A 155 -7.42 12.11 10.34
C GLU A 155 -6.37 12.44 9.27
N LEU A 156 -5.08 12.23 9.58
CA LEU A 156 -4.02 12.48 8.60
C LEU A 156 -4.02 11.46 7.47
N LEU A 157 -4.39 10.21 7.76
CA LEU A 157 -4.56 9.18 6.74
C LEU A 157 -5.66 9.57 5.74
N ALA A 158 -6.81 10.08 6.23
CA ALA A 158 -7.87 10.53 5.35
C ALA A 158 -7.41 11.66 4.42
N LEU A 159 -6.65 12.63 4.96
CA LEU A 159 -6.05 13.70 4.15
C LEU A 159 -5.01 13.15 3.17
N ALA A 160 -4.14 12.22 3.60
CA ALA A 160 -3.10 11.65 2.75
C ALA A 160 -3.69 10.87 1.57
N ARG A 161 -4.75 10.07 1.80
CA ARG A 161 -5.52 9.38 0.74
C ARG A 161 -6.12 10.39 -0.24
N PHE A 162 -6.78 11.43 0.26
CA PHE A 162 -7.34 12.48 -0.58
C PHE A 162 -6.26 13.14 -1.46
N LEU A 163 -5.08 13.43 -0.90
CA LEU A 163 -3.98 14.00 -1.66
C LEU A 163 -3.49 13.03 -2.73
N GLN A 164 -3.36 11.74 -2.41
CA GLN A 164 -2.88 10.70 -3.33
C GLN A 164 -3.86 10.46 -4.48
N ASP A 165 -5.16 10.49 -4.21
CA ASP A 165 -6.22 10.30 -5.22
C ASP A 165 -6.34 11.49 -6.18
N ASN A 166 -5.71 12.62 -5.86
CA ASN A 166 -5.73 13.83 -6.68
C ASN A 166 -4.34 14.16 -7.23
N GLU A 167 -4.14 13.96 -8.53
CA GLU A 167 -2.85 14.16 -9.21
C GLU A 167 -2.24 15.54 -8.93
N LEU A 168 -3.05 16.61 -8.97
CA LEU A 168 -2.58 17.98 -8.72
C LEU A 168 -2.05 18.12 -7.30
N TRP A 169 -2.81 17.67 -6.31
CA TRP A 169 -2.45 17.86 -4.90
C TRP A 169 -1.36 16.91 -4.45
N ASN A 170 -1.31 15.69 -4.99
CA ASN A 170 -0.22 14.75 -4.77
C ASN A 170 1.12 15.32 -5.28
N ALA A 171 1.11 15.98 -6.43
CA ALA A 171 2.30 16.65 -6.95
C ALA A 171 2.64 17.95 -6.19
N GLN A 172 1.66 18.66 -5.64
CA GLN A 172 1.82 20.01 -5.08
C GLN A 172 2.12 20.02 -3.57
N ILE A 173 1.59 19.10 -2.78
CA ILE A 173 1.77 19.10 -1.32
C ILE A 173 2.97 18.24 -0.95
N GLU A 174 3.97 18.85 -0.29
CA GLU A 174 5.21 18.19 0.14
C GLU A 174 5.20 17.86 1.63
N GLN A 175 4.70 18.78 2.46
CA GLN A 175 4.73 18.62 3.91
C GLN A 175 3.38 19.00 4.56
N ILE A 176 3.03 18.24 5.57
CA ILE A 176 1.89 18.45 6.47
C ILE A 176 2.47 18.77 7.85
N HIS A 177 2.13 19.90 8.44
CA HIS A 177 2.52 20.25 9.80
C HIS A 177 1.30 20.35 10.70
N VAL A 178 1.33 19.62 11.82
CA VAL A 178 0.26 19.67 12.82
C VAL A 178 0.70 20.55 13.98
N THR A 179 0.00 21.65 14.20
CA THR A 179 0.28 22.58 15.29
C THR A 179 -0.07 21.99 16.65
N ALA A 180 0.34 22.65 17.75
CA ALA A 180 -0.02 22.22 19.11
C ALA A 180 -1.54 22.30 19.38
N GLN A 181 -2.28 23.06 18.59
CA GLN A 181 -3.74 23.17 18.64
C GLN A 181 -4.46 22.11 17.81
N GLY A 182 -3.71 21.29 17.06
CA GLY A 182 -4.25 20.27 16.16
C GLY A 182 -4.65 20.80 14.77
N GLU A 183 -4.29 22.06 14.47
CA GLU A 183 -4.52 22.65 13.15
C GLU A 183 -3.49 22.13 12.14
N ILE A 184 -3.92 21.97 10.89
CA ILE A 184 -3.06 21.52 9.79
C ILE A 184 -2.58 22.72 8.98
N GLU A 185 -1.27 22.78 8.80
CA GLU A 185 -0.59 23.66 7.87
C GLU A 185 0.11 22.82 6.80
N LEU A 186 -0.02 23.21 5.53
CA LEU A 186 0.59 22.51 4.40
C LEU A 186 1.69 23.37 3.78
N THR A 187 2.78 22.72 3.38
CA THR A 187 3.85 23.33 2.60
C THR A 187 3.74 22.83 1.17
N PRO A 188 3.50 23.70 0.19
CA PRO A 188 3.46 23.32 -1.21
C PRO A 188 4.88 23.19 -1.77
N ARG A 189 5.03 22.39 -2.82
CA ARG A 189 6.27 22.23 -3.58
C ARG A 189 6.59 23.46 -4.44
N VAL A 190 5.55 24.03 -5.04
CA VAL A 190 5.68 25.25 -5.84
C VAL A 190 5.10 26.43 -5.08
N GLY A 191 5.90 27.48 -4.96
CA GLY A 191 5.59 28.65 -4.17
C GLY A 191 6.22 28.59 -2.77
N ASN A 192 6.38 29.76 -2.16
CA ASN A 192 7.01 29.88 -0.85
C ASN A 192 5.99 30.41 0.18
N HIS A 193 4.83 29.78 0.25
CA HIS A 193 3.77 30.16 1.17
C HIS A 193 3.31 28.98 1.99
N THR A 194 2.76 29.23 3.16
CA THR A 194 2.09 28.22 3.99
C THR A 194 0.60 28.23 3.69
N ILE A 195 0.02 27.07 3.46
CA ILE A 195 -1.43 26.88 3.33
C ILE A 195 -1.96 26.47 4.70
N VAL A 196 -2.85 27.25 5.28
CA VAL A 196 -3.53 26.91 6.53
C VAL A 196 -4.82 26.21 6.19
N LEU A 197 -4.82 24.89 6.37
CA LEU A 197 -6.02 24.07 6.20
C LEU A 197 -6.94 24.18 7.41
N GLY A 198 -6.36 24.42 8.63
CA GLY A 198 -7.11 24.44 9.89
C GLY A 198 -7.47 23.01 10.33
N SER A 199 -8.74 22.78 10.62
CA SER A 199 -9.25 21.46 10.99
C SER A 199 -9.13 20.43 9.85
N PRO A 200 -8.89 19.15 10.13
CA PRO A 200 -8.83 18.07 9.14
C PRO A 200 -10.22 17.63 8.65
N THR A 201 -11.11 18.58 8.43
CA THR A 201 -12.48 18.35 7.98
C THR A 201 -12.76 19.14 6.73
N GLU A 202 -13.70 18.68 5.91
CA GLU A 202 -14.15 19.36 4.68
C GLU A 202 -12.99 19.74 3.74
N PHE A 203 -11.94 18.92 3.71
CA PHE A 203 -10.74 19.28 2.95
C PHE A 203 -11.00 19.28 1.45
N GLU A 204 -11.92 18.48 0.91
CA GLU A 204 -12.35 18.57 -0.49
C GLU A 204 -12.78 20.00 -0.84
N TYR A 205 -13.69 20.56 -0.07
CA TYR A 205 -14.16 21.93 -0.28
C TYR A 205 -13.05 22.98 -0.08
N LYS A 206 -12.19 22.78 0.92
CA LYS A 206 -11.06 23.67 1.16
C LYS A 206 -10.07 23.65 0.00
N PHE A 207 -9.79 22.47 -0.56
CA PHE A 207 -8.91 22.34 -1.73
C PHE A 207 -9.53 22.88 -3.02
N GLU A 208 -10.84 22.79 -3.21
CA GLU A 208 -11.54 23.46 -4.32
C GLU A 208 -11.35 25.00 -4.24
N LYS A 209 -11.47 25.58 -3.05
CA LYS A 209 -11.19 27.03 -2.84
C LYS A 209 -9.74 27.37 -3.15
N LEU A 210 -8.81 26.53 -2.73
CA LEU A 210 -7.38 26.72 -3.01
C LEU A 210 -7.09 26.66 -4.50
N GLN A 211 -7.67 25.70 -5.21
CA GLN A 211 -7.53 25.58 -6.66
C GLN A 211 -8.05 26.84 -7.35
N ALA A 212 -9.26 27.28 -7.03
CA ALA A 212 -9.84 28.50 -7.59
C ALA A 212 -8.95 29.73 -7.28
N PHE A 213 -8.32 29.79 -6.11
CA PHE A 213 -7.38 30.84 -5.76
C PHE A 213 -6.10 30.76 -6.60
N TYR A 214 -5.54 29.58 -6.79
CA TYR A 214 -4.35 29.37 -7.61
C TYR A 214 -4.61 29.73 -9.08
N GLU A 215 -5.75 29.37 -9.62
CA GLU A 215 -6.13 29.68 -11.01
C GLU A 215 -6.38 31.17 -11.26
N LYS A 216 -6.94 31.89 -10.28
CA LYS A 216 -7.38 33.29 -10.46
C LYS A 216 -6.39 34.33 -9.94
N ALA A 217 -5.76 34.06 -8.79
CA ALA A 217 -4.91 35.06 -8.13
C ALA A 217 -3.44 34.92 -8.48
N ILE A 218 -2.90 33.71 -8.48
CA ILE A 218 -1.47 33.47 -8.68
C ILE A 218 -0.95 33.95 -10.07
N PRO A 219 -1.67 33.75 -11.18
CA PRO A 219 -1.22 34.25 -12.48
C PRO A 219 -1.05 35.78 -12.55
N GLN A 220 -1.76 36.51 -11.68
CA GLN A 220 -1.70 37.98 -11.65
C GLN A 220 -0.52 38.51 -10.85
N VAL A 221 -0.05 37.81 -9.81
CA VAL A 221 0.90 38.31 -8.83
C VAL A 221 2.13 37.44 -8.65
N GLY A 222 2.11 36.19 -9.13
CA GLY A 222 3.18 35.20 -8.98
C GLY A 222 3.10 34.43 -7.66
N TRP A 223 3.82 33.29 -7.61
CA TRP A 223 3.82 32.33 -6.50
C TRP A 223 4.39 32.89 -5.18
N ASP A 224 5.29 33.85 -5.25
CA ASP A 224 5.99 34.40 -4.08
C ASP A 224 5.31 35.63 -3.47
N TYR A 225 4.17 36.06 -4.00
CA TYR A 225 3.51 37.27 -3.55
C TYR A 225 2.88 37.11 -2.16
N TYR A 226 2.33 35.94 -1.87
CA TYR A 226 1.73 35.64 -0.58
C TYR A 226 2.69 34.84 0.30
N SER A 227 2.62 35.04 1.61
CA SER A 227 3.34 34.24 2.63
C SER A 227 2.45 33.21 3.29
N ARG A 228 1.13 33.42 3.31
CA ARG A 228 0.17 32.54 3.97
C ARG A 228 -1.17 32.62 3.25
N ILE A 229 -1.79 31.46 3.02
CA ILE A 229 -3.12 31.31 2.43
C ILE A 229 -3.96 30.50 3.41
N ASN A 230 -5.01 31.13 3.98
CA ASN A 230 -5.86 30.50 4.98
C ASN A 230 -7.18 30.05 4.34
N LEU A 231 -7.50 28.77 4.50
CA LEU A 231 -8.66 28.08 3.95
C LEU A 231 -9.73 27.75 5.02
N ASP A 232 -9.42 28.02 6.30
CA ASP A 232 -10.26 27.60 7.43
C ASP A 232 -11.59 28.34 7.52
N TYR A 233 -11.72 29.48 6.82
CA TYR A 233 -12.97 30.22 6.72
C TYR A 233 -13.88 29.61 5.65
N SER A 234 -15.19 29.41 5.98
CA SER A 234 -16.13 28.68 5.12
C SER A 234 -16.27 29.26 3.72
N ASP A 235 -16.43 30.59 3.59
CA ASP A 235 -16.82 31.22 2.32
C ASP A 235 -15.73 32.08 1.67
N GLN A 236 -14.53 32.09 2.22
CA GLN A 236 -13.46 32.95 1.72
C GLN A 236 -12.06 32.32 1.88
N VAL A 237 -11.15 32.78 1.04
CA VAL A 237 -9.71 32.53 1.16
C VAL A 237 -9.05 33.83 1.63
N ILE A 238 -8.36 33.78 2.78
CA ILE A 238 -7.62 34.93 3.30
C ILE A 238 -6.14 34.74 3.00
N ALA A 239 -5.59 35.58 2.14
CA ALA A 239 -4.19 35.54 1.76
C ALA A 239 -3.39 36.73 2.32
N THR A 240 -2.31 36.44 3.04
CA THR A 240 -1.41 37.43 3.63
C THR A 240 -0.27 37.74 2.66
N LYS A 241 -0.11 38.99 2.28
CA LYS A 241 1.00 39.43 1.42
C LYS A 241 2.32 39.28 2.13
N ARG A 242 3.34 38.86 1.39
CA ARG A 242 4.72 38.83 1.89
C ARG A 242 5.25 40.26 2.08
N LYS A 243 5.80 40.54 3.25
CA LYS A 243 6.50 41.81 3.47
C LYS A 243 7.78 41.81 2.63
N LYS A 244 7.95 42.81 1.77
CA LYS A 244 9.25 43.04 1.12
C LYS A 244 10.27 43.36 2.21
N LYS A 245 11.35 42.63 2.23
CA LYS A 245 12.55 42.99 3.02
C LYS A 245 13.23 44.18 2.39
#